data_84a0cb64b89e23ba3cbb700a00ba03cb
#
_entry.id   84a0cb64b89e23ba3cbb700a00ba03cb
#
_cell.length_a   1.000
_cell.length_b   1.000
_cell.length_c   1.000
_cell.angle_alpha   90.00
_cell.angle_beta   90.00
_cell.angle_gamma   90.00
#
_symmetry.space_group_name_H-M   'P 1'
#
loop_
_entity.id
_entity.type
_entity.pdbx_description
1 polymer ?
#
loop_
_entity_poly.entity_id
_entity_poly.type
_entity_poly.pdbx_seq_one_letter_code
_entity_poly.pdbx_strand_id
1 'polypeptide(L)'
;MQAAGLAFALALPILIGVAMLAACVRDASRTREAGLLPWIAGAGYVVGAFVLALLMRGIALTGTRFDLLSIGVPGLAIAGALSWLAWRRCAAGWRDAIADAGRALRAADLARPARIAWFALLAWIALRAALLLVEVWTRPLYPWDAWSAWATKAKTFFALGTIVPFVDAEGWAAAATPVWFDAAPGQPATIPLLQAWIAVAMGAWDDARVGLPWWLFFVSILPVVYGELRRRGCAPLASLAGAWLAGSLPLLGTQVALAGYADLPLAAAFTLGVLAGVRAIGTRAAVDVAAAVVALAAVTLTKSSGWAWLVVALPGFAAAALGPAAYRRIALAMAVAAIGAIGIAARFPKAALGPVSFAYEPVWETLAVDSVLLANWHLLVVGIVGTIAFAWRRLLARDVAPLTLVVASGAIWIAMLAAFPGVRYWGADGLGLNRAVLVLAPLAVVWMVVAMRDAPATAPEPVADDAPSPA
;
A
#
# COMPACT_ATOMS: atom_id res chain seq x y z
N MET A 1 27.30 -18.00 -4.68
CA MET A 1 26.88 -17.47 -3.40
C MET A 1 25.91 -16.28 -3.57
N GLN A 2 26.22 -15.28 -4.36
CA GLN A 2 25.38 -14.07 -4.52
C GLN A 2 23.92 -14.37 -4.97
N ALA A 3 23.71 -15.25 -5.96
CA ALA A 3 22.36 -15.58 -6.44
C ALA A 3 21.50 -16.28 -5.36
N ALA A 4 22.08 -17.18 -4.58
CA ALA A 4 21.37 -17.82 -3.47
C ALA A 4 21.05 -16.83 -2.35
N GLY A 5 21.99 -15.93 -2.03
CA GLY A 5 21.78 -14.85 -1.07
C GLY A 5 20.68 -13.90 -1.50
N LEU A 6 20.63 -13.51 -2.78
CA LEU A 6 19.57 -12.69 -3.35
C LEU A 6 18.21 -13.39 -3.26
N ALA A 7 18.12 -14.65 -3.68
CA ALA A 7 16.88 -15.41 -3.60
C ALA A 7 16.37 -15.50 -2.15
N PHE A 8 17.26 -15.74 -1.20
CA PHE A 8 16.94 -15.74 0.22
C PHE A 8 16.49 -14.37 0.71
N ALA A 9 17.17 -13.30 0.29
CA ALA A 9 16.83 -11.93 0.67
C ALA A 9 15.41 -11.53 0.23
N LEU A 10 15.01 -11.95 -0.97
CA LEU A 10 13.67 -11.68 -1.49
C LEU A 10 12.60 -12.58 -0.84
N ALA A 11 12.94 -13.83 -0.52
CA ALA A 11 12.01 -14.80 0.06
C ALA A 11 11.71 -14.52 1.55
N LEU A 12 12.69 -14.13 2.35
CA LEU A 12 12.58 -14.01 3.80
C LEU A 12 11.42 -13.07 4.23
N PRO A 13 11.28 -11.84 3.70
CA PRO A 13 10.16 -10.98 4.06
C PRO A 13 8.81 -11.60 3.66
N ILE A 14 8.72 -12.26 2.51
CA ILE A 14 7.49 -12.96 2.09
C ILE A 14 7.13 -14.05 3.11
N LEU A 15 8.09 -14.87 3.49
CA LEU A 15 7.89 -15.95 4.46
C LEU A 15 7.43 -15.42 5.83
N ILE A 16 8.08 -14.37 6.35
CA ILE A 16 7.71 -13.75 7.63
C ILE A 16 6.27 -13.24 7.57
N GLY A 17 5.92 -12.46 6.55
CA GLY A 17 4.61 -11.81 6.52
C GLY A 17 3.47 -12.77 6.19
N VAL A 18 3.66 -13.71 5.25
CA VAL A 18 2.66 -14.76 4.97
C VAL A 18 2.43 -15.61 6.23
N ALA A 19 3.50 -16.05 6.89
CA ALA A 19 3.39 -16.84 8.12
C ALA A 19 2.68 -16.07 9.23
N MET A 20 2.99 -14.77 9.40
CA MET A 20 2.36 -13.90 10.39
C MET A 20 0.85 -13.76 10.14
N LEU A 21 0.46 -13.44 8.92
CA LEU A 21 -0.96 -13.29 8.58
C LEU A 21 -1.71 -14.62 8.66
N ALA A 22 -1.11 -15.71 8.19
CA ALA A 22 -1.70 -17.04 8.30
C ALA A 22 -1.87 -17.50 9.77
N ALA A 23 -0.91 -17.20 10.65
CA ALA A 23 -1.00 -17.49 12.07
C ALA A 23 -2.11 -16.71 12.79
N CYS A 24 -2.50 -15.54 12.26
CA CYS A 24 -3.62 -14.75 12.75
C CYS A 24 -5.00 -15.28 12.32
N VAL A 25 -5.06 -16.23 11.37
CA VAL A 25 -6.31 -16.93 11.02
C VAL A 25 -6.57 -18.00 12.09
N ARG A 26 -7.55 -17.73 12.96
CA ARG A 26 -7.84 -18.59 14.12
C ARG A 26 -8.92 -19.63 13.85
N ASP A 27 -9.75 -19.40 12.84
CA ASP A 27 -10.87 -20.25 12.48
C ASP A 27 -10.60 -20.89 11.10
N ALA A 28 -10.63 -22.23 11.06
CA ALA A 28 -10.41 -23.00 9.84
C ALA A 28 -11.45 -22.68 8.76
N SER A 29 -12.69 -22.31 9.10
CA SER A 29 -13.71 -21.92 8.13
C SER A 29 -13.29 -20.66 7.34
N ARG A 30 -12.56 -19.74 7.98
CA ARG A 30 -12.06 -18.52 7.34
C ARG A 30 -10.97 -18.77 6.32
N THR A 31 -10.22 -19.87 6.40
CA THR A 31 -9.19 -20.17 5.40
C THR A 31 -9.80 -20.32 3.99
N ARG A 32 -11.09 -20.67 3.91
CA ARG A 32 -11.86 -20.80 2.66
C ARG A 32 -12.57 -19.50 2.26
N GLU A 33 -12.41 -18.41 3.00
CA GLU A 33 -12.96 -17.10 2.60
C GLU A 33 -12.45 -16.74 1.20
N ALA A 34 -13.38 -16.48 0.27
CA ALA A 34 -13.03 -16.18 -1.12
C ALA A 34 -12.09 -14.96 -1.17
N GLY A 35 -10.91 -15.14 -1.74
CA GLY A 35 -9.90 -14.10 -1.88
C GLY A 35 -8.93 -13.97 -0.71
N LEU A 36 -9.12 -14.65 0.44
CA LEU A 36 -8.21 -14.54 1.58
C LEU A 36 -6.80 -15.01 1.23
N LEU A 37 -6.65 -16.16 0.59
CA LEU A 37 -5.32 -16.70 0.25
C LEU A 37 -4.53 -15.78 -0.69
N PRO A 38 -5.04 -15.31 -1.85
CA PRO A 38 -4.32 -14.35 -2.67
C PRO A 38 -4.06 -13.03 -1.93
N TRP A 39 -5.00 -12.57 -1.08
CA TRP A 39 -4.80 -11.38 -0.26
C TRP A 39 -3.62 -11.56 0.71
N ILE A 40 -3.53 -12.69 1.42
CA ILE A 40 -2.40 -13.02 2.31
C ILE A 40 -1.09 -13.10 1.50
N ALA A 41 -1.10 -13.68 0.30
CA ALA A 41 0.08 -13.79 -0.53
C ALA A 41 0.65 -12.41 -0.90
N GLY A 42 -0.21 -11.45 -1.27
CA GLY A 42 0.23 -10.08 -1.54
C GLY A 42 0.57 -9.29 -0.27
N ALA A 43 -0.33 -9.28 0.70
CA ALA A 43 -0.13 -8.56 1.96
C ALA A 43 1.11 -9.07 2.72
N GLY A 44 1.47 -10.34 2.54
CA GLY A 44 2.62 -10.99 3.18
C GLY A 44 3.93 -10.28 2.88
N TYR A 45 4.19 -9.88 1.63
CA TYR A 45 5.41 -9.13 1.35
C TYR A 45 5.42 -7.75 2.04
N VAL A 46 4.32 -6.99 1.95
CA VAL A 46 4.23 -5.65 2.56
C VAL A 46 4.44 -5.71 4.07
N VAL A 47 3.74 -6.63 4.74
CA VAL A 47 3.86 -6.87 6.19
C VAL A 47 5.25 -7.36 6.56
N GLY A 48 5.76 -8.36 5.84
CA GLY A 48 7.04 -8.98 6.16
C GLY A 48 8.24 -8.08 5.89
N ALA A 49 8.21 -7.25 4.85
CA ALA A 49 9.23 -6.25 4.57
C ALA A 49 9.35 -5.25 5.75
N PHE A 50 8.21 -4.80 6.26
CA PHE A 50 8.20 -3.90 7.41
C PHE A 50 8.67 -4.60 8.70
N VAL A 51 8.20 -5.81 8.97
CA VAL A 51 8.64 -6.60 10.14
C VAL A 51 10.14 -6.89 10.08
N LEU A 52 10.68 -7.20 8.89
CA LEU A 52 12.13 -7.36 8.69
C LEU A 52 12.90 -6.07 9.00
N ALA A 53 12.40 -4.92 8.54
CA ALA A 53 13.02 -3.63 8.87
C ALA A 53 12.97 -3.33 10.37
N LEU A 54 11.89 -3.71 11.07
CA LEU A 54 11.82 -3.62 12.54
C LEU A 54 12.79 -4.57 13.22
N LEU A 55 12.93 -5.80 12.73
CA LEU A 55 13.93 -6.75 13.23
C LEU A 55 15.34 -6.18 13.11
N MET A 56 15.70 -5.62 11.96
CA MET A 56 17.01 -4.97 11.77
C MET A 56 17.21 -3.79 12.72
N ARG A 57 16.18 -2.97 12.96
CA ARG A 57 16.25 -1.91 13.98
C ARG A 57 16.53 -2.48 15.37
N GLY A 58 15.83 -3.57 15.74
CA GLY A 58 16.07 -4.27 17.00
C GLY A 58 17.50 -4.79 17.14
N ILE A 59 18.05 -5.40 16.08
CA ILE A 59 19.44 -5.88 16.02
C ILE A 59 20.42 -4.71 16.20
N ALA A 60 20.20 -3.58 15.52
CA ALA A 60 21.06 -2.40 15.66
C ALA A 60 21.08 -1.86 17.12
N LEU A 61 19.94 -1.91 17.83
CA LEU A 61 19.85 -1.48 19.24
C LEU A 61 20.65 -2.37 20.19
N THR A 62 20.89 -3.64 19.83
CA THR A 62 21.74 -4.54 20.62
C THR A 62 23.24 -4.35 20.35
N GLY A 63 23.62 -3.48 19.42
CA GLY A 63 25.00 -3.32 18.98
C GLY A 63 25.52 -4.45 18.09
N THR A 64 24.67 -5.41 17.71
CA THR A 64 25.03 -6.52 16.82
C THR A 64 25.14 -6.02 15.38
N ARG A 65 26.19 -6.42 14.67
CA ARG A 65 26.39 -6.06 13.26
C ARG A 65 25.39 -6.78 12.36
N PHE A 66 25.02 -6.09 11.28
CA PHE A 66 24.22 -6.67 10.20
C PHE A 66 25.06 -7.65 9.39
N ASP A 67 24.70 -8.90 9.46
CA ASP A 67 25.20 -9.98 8.61
C ASP A 67 24.09 -10.97 8.28
N LEU A 68 24.38 -11.94 7.42
CA LEU A 68 23.40 -12.93 6.98
C LEU A 68 22.84 -13.76 8.14
N LEU A 69 23.64 -14.07 9.14
CA LEU A 69 23.22 -14.90 10.28
C LEU A 69 22.43 -14.08 11.31
N SER A 70 22.94 -12.89 11.65
CA SER A 70 22.30 -12.02 12.66
C SER A 70 20.89 -11.58 12.26
N ILE A 71 20.60 -11.45 10.96
CA ILE A 71 19.28 -11.10 10.44
C ILE A 71 18.52 -12.34 9.98
N GLY A 72 19.17 -13.22 9.23
CA GLY A 72 18.52 -14.37 8.59
C GLY A 72 18.04 -15.42 9.57
N VAL A 73 18.84 -15.75 10.61
CA VAL A 73 18.44 -16.77 11.60
C VAL A 73 17.23 -16.34 12.42
N PRO A 74 17.19 -15.14 13.04
CA PRO A 74 15.98 -14.69 13.73
C PRO A 74 14.77 -14.54 12.78
N GLY A 75 14.99 -14.06 11.55
CA GLY A 75 13.93 -13.96 10.55
C GLY A 75 13.32 -15.33 10.21
N LEU A 76 14.16 -16.34 9.97
CA LEU A 76 13.69 -17.72 9.74
C LEU A 76 13.02 -18.31 10.97
N ALA A 77 13.55 -18.05 12.17
CA ALA A 77 12.94 -18.52 13.43
C ALA A 77 11.52 -17.94 13.60
N ILE A 78 11.34 -16.64 13.34
CA ILE A 78 10.03 -15.99 13.35
C ILE A 78 9.10 -16.63 12.30
N ALA A 79 9.56 -16.76 11.06
CA ALA A 79 8.76 -17.35 9.99
C ALA A 79 8.39 -18.81 10.28
N GLY A 80 9.34 -19.60 10.78
CA GLY A 80 9.13 -21.01 11.15
C GLY A 80 8.14 -21.18 12.31
N ALA A 81 8.30 -20.42 13.39
CA ALA A 81 7.40 -20.46 14.54
C ALA A 81 5.96 -20.07 14.16
N LEU A 82 5.81 -19.01 13.37
CA LEU A 82 4.51 -18.53 12.91
C LEU A 82 3.86 -19.51 11.90
N SER A 83 4.65 -20.09 11.00
CA SER A 83 4.18 -21.12 10.06
C SER A 83 3.69 -22.38 10.81
N TRP A 84 4.47 -22.82 11.79
CA TRP A 84 4.08 -23.94 12.64
C TRP A 84 2.77 -23.66 13.39
N LEU A 85 2.62 -22.44 13.93
CA LEU A 85 1.41 -22.01 14.61
C LEU A 85 0.20 -22.00 13.67
N ALA A 86 0.35 -21.44 12.46
CA ALA A 86 -0.69 -21.43 11.42
C ALA A 86 -1.11 -22.84 11.03
N TRP A 87 -0.12 -23.72 10.85
CA TRP A 87 -0.36 -25.11 10.48
C TRP A 87 -1.07 -25.90 11.62
N ARG A 88 -0.58 -25.78 12.85
CA ARG A 88 -1.22 -26.43 14.01
C ARG A 88 -2.69 -26.06 14.18
N ARG A 89 -3.06 -24.81 13.85
CA ARG A 89 -4.42 -24.31 14.04
C ARG A 89 -5.38 -24.71 12.92
N CYS A 90 -4.92 -24.64 11.67
CA CYS A 90 -5.79 -24.66 10.49
C CYS A 90 -5.26 -25.53 9.33
N ALA A 91 -4.47 -26.58 9.57
CA ALA A 91 -3.81 -27.37 8.52
C ALA A 91 -4.76 -27.87 7.41
N ALA A 92 -5.88 -28.46 7.79
CA ALA A 92 -6.86 -28.97 6.82
C ALA A 92 -7.44 -27.81 5.99
N GLY A 93 -7.83 -26.71 6.66
CA GLY A 93 -8.37 -25.54 5.98
C GLY A 93 -7.39 -24.89 5.01
N TRP A 94 -6.09 -24.84 5.32
CA TRP A 94 -5.06 -24.34 4.40
C TRP A 94 -4.85 -25.23 3.19
N ARG A 95 -4.87 -26.57 3.37
CA ARG A 95 -4.78 -27.50 2.23
C ARG A 95 -5.95 -27.30 1.26
N ASP A 96 -7.17 -27.20 1.79
CA ASP A 96 -8.36 -26.98 1.00
C ASP A 96 -8.32 -25.61 0.30
N ALA A 97 -7.92 -24.54 1.00
CA ALA A 97 -7.78 -23.20 0.42
C ALA A 97 -6.78 -23.16 -0.75
N ILE A 98 -5.65 -23.85 -0.63
CA ILE A 98 -4.66 -23.98 -1.72
C ILE A 98 -5.25 -24.75 -2.91
N ALA A 99 -5.96 -25.85 -2.66
CA ALA A 99 -6.63 -26.60 -3.70
C ALA A 99 -7.72 -25.78 -4.41
N ASP A 100 -8.51 -25.00 -3.64
CA ASP A 100 -9.53 -24.09 -4.17
C ASP A 100 -8.93 -22.98 -5.02
N ALA A 101 -7.83 -22.38 -4.58
CA ALA A 101 -7.10 -21.38 -5.36
C ALA A 101 -6.58 -21.97 -6.68
N GLY A 102 -6.04 -23.19 -6.66
CA GLY A 102 -5.62 -23.89 -7.86
C GLY A 102 -6.78 -24.17 -8.84
N ARG A 103 -7.98 -24.47 -8.34
CA ARG A 103 -9.19 -24.60 -9.16
C ARG A 103 -9.64 -23.25 -9.74
N ALA A 104 -9.65 -22.22 -8.92
CA ALA A 104 -10.02 -20.86 -9.33
C ALA A 104 -9.10 -20.31 -10.45
N LEU A 105 -7.80 -20.59 -10.39
CA LEU A 105 -6.86 -20.19 -11.45
C LEU A 105 -7.17 -20.81 -12.81
N ARG A 106 -7.76 -22.01 -12.84
CA ARG A 106 -8.15 -22.68 -14.10
C ARG A 106 -9.40 -22.07 -14.73
N ALA A 107 -10.14 -21.24 -13.99
CA ALA A 107 -11.36 -20.56 -14.43
C ALA A 107 -12.39 -21.52 -15.08
N ALA A 108 -12.45 -22.78 -14.61
CA ALA A 108 -13.28 -23.83 -15.20
C ALA A 108 -14.78 -23.51 -15.16
N ASP A 109 -15.20 -22.79 -14.10
CA ASP A 109 -16.60 -22.41 -13.87
C ASP A 109 -17.03 -21.16 -14.68
N LEU A 110 -16.10 -20.54 -15.42
CA LEU A 110 -16.42 -19.38 -16.25
C LEU A 110 -16.89 -19.81 -17.64
N ALA A 111 -17.90 -19.11 -18.16
CA ALA A 111 -18.31 -19.23 -19.56
C ALA A 111 -17.12 -18.92 -20.50
N ARG A 112 -17.09 -19.51 -21.68
CA ARG A 112 -15.97 -19.44 -22.63
C ARG A 112 -15.45 -17.99 -22.84
N PRO A 113 -16.28 -16.97 -23.14
CA PRO A 113 -15.77 -15.60 -23.33
C PRO A 113 -15.16 -15.03 -22.07
N ALA A 114 -15.76 -15.24 -20.89
CA ALA A 114 -15.22 -14.79 -19.61
C ALA A 114 -13.90 -15.49 -19.28
N ARG A 115 -13.74 -16.75 -19.63
CA ARG A 115 -12.50 -17.53 -19.45
C ARG A 115 -11.38 -17.03 -20.38
N ILE A 116 -11.71 -16.66 -21.62
CA ILE A 116 -10.74 -16.01 -22.53
C ILE A 116 -10.26 -14.67 -21.92
N ALA A 117 -11.19 -13.83 -21.48
CA ALA A 117 -10.85 -12.57 -20.82
C ALA A 117 -10.00 -12.78 -19.55
N TRP A 118 -10.31 -13.79 -18.75
CA TRP A 118 -9.53 -14.16 -17.57
C TRP A 118 -8.06 -14.44 -17.91
N PHE A 119 -7.80 -15.32 -18.88
CA PHE A 119 -6.43 -15.65 -19.26
C PHE A 119 -5.73 -14.51 -19.97
N ALA A 120 -6.43 -13.69 -20.74
CA ALA A 120 -5.87 -12.50 -21.37
C ALA A 120 -5.41 -11.48 -20.31
N LEU A 121 -6.21 -11.23 -19.27
CA LEU A 121 -5.83 -10.33 -18.16
C LEU A 121 -4.66 -10.89 -17.36
N LEU A 122 -4.65 -12.21 -17.07
CA LEU A 122 -3.51 -12.85 -16.39
C LEU A 122 -2.24 -12.77 -17.21
N ALA A 123 -2.32 -13.05 -18.51
CA ALA A 123 -1.17 -12.95 -19.41
C ALA A 123 -0.61 -11.52 -19.48
N TRP A 124 -1.50 -10.53 -19.54
CA TRP A 124 -1.10 -9.13 -19.50
C TRP A 124 -0.40 -8.76 -18.19
N ILE A 125 -0.99 -9.13 -17.04
CA ILE A 125 -0.40 -8.90 -15.72
C ILE A 125 0.98 -9.56 -15.63
N ALA A 126 1.10 -10.82 -16.05
CA ALA A 126 2.36 -11.56 -16.04
C ALA A 126 3.41 -10.90 -16.95
N LEU A 127 3.02 -10.54 -18.17
CA LEU A 127 3.90 -9.81 -19.11
C LEU A 127 4.38 -8.49 -18.52
N ARG A 128 3.46 -7.69 -17.96
CA ARG A 128 3.79 -6.41 -17.33
C ARG A 128 4.77 -6.59 -16.16
N ALA A 129 4.50 -7.56 -15.29
CA ALA A 129 5.38 -7.88 -14.16
C ALA A 129 6.76 -8.35 -14.64
N ALA A 130 6.82 -9.19 -15.66
CA ALA A 130 8.08 -9.66 -16.25
C ALA A 130 8.90 -8.52 -16.88
N LEU A 131 8.26 -7.64 -17.64
CA LEU A 131 8.93 -6.48 -18.23
C LEU A 131 9.49 -5.54 -17.17
N LEU A 132 8.72 -5.25 -16.11
CA LEU A 132 9.19 -4.44 -14.99
C LEU A 132 10.30 -5.12 -14.20
N LEU A 133 10.28 -6.45 -14.08
CA LEU A 133 11.39 -7.19 -13.47
C LEU A 133 12.66 -7.03 -14.27
N VAL A 134 12.60 -7.18 -15.60
CA VAL A 134 13.76 -6.97 -16.49
C VAL A 134 14.29 -5.54 -16.35
N GLU A 135 13.40 -4.56 -16.30
CA GLU A 135 13.75 -3.15 -16.13
C GLU A 135 14.55 -2.92 -14.84
N VAL A 136 14.01 -3.36 -13.68
CA VAL A 136 14.70 -3.21 -12.38
C VAL A 136 15.98 -4.05 -12.33
N TRP A 137 15.98 -5.23 -12.96
CA TRP A 137 17.14 -6.11 -12.96
C TRP A 137 18.31 -5.54 -13.74
N THR A 138 18.07 -4.79 -14.80
CA THR A 138 19.12 -4.31 -15.71
C THR A 138 19.54 -2.87 -15.42
N ARG A 139 18.74 -2.08 -14.71
CA ARG A 139 19.04 -0.67 -14.44
C ARG A 139 19.62 -0.45 -13.04
N PRO A 140 20.71 0.30 -12.94
CA PRO A 140 21.22 0.74 -11.63
C PRO A 140 20.28 1.79 -11.03
N LEU A 141 20.44 2.09 -9.75
CA LEU A 141 19.79 3.21 -9.09
C LEU A 141 20.26 4.53 -9.71
N TYR A 142 19.37 5.28 -10.35
CA TYR A 142 19.73 6.55 -10.98
C TYR A 142 18.82 7.73 -10.60
N PRO A 143 17.56 7.54 -10.11
CA PRO A 143 16.72 8.65 -9.70
C PRO A 143 17.35 9.43 -8.55
N TRP A 144 17.23 10.76 -8.60
CA TRP A 144 17.87 11.65 -7.63
C TRP A 144 17.62 11.26 -6.18
N ASP A 145 16.35 11.17 -5.75
CA ASP A 145 16.01 10.79 -4.37
C ASP A 145 16.50 9.38 -4.02
N ALA A 146 16.56 8.47 -5.01
CA ALA A 146 16.96 7.10 -4.78
C ALA A 146 18.37 7.00 -4.24
N TRP A 147 19.33 7.67 -4.88
CA TRP A 147 20.73 7.61 -4.46
C TRP A 147 21.11 8.72 -3.47
N SER A 148 20.46 9.89 -3.49
CA SER A 148 20.83 11.01 -2.62
C SER A 148 20.25 10.91 -1.21
N ALA A 149 19.09 10.24 -1.02
CA ALA A 149 18.40 10.18 0.26
C ALA A 149 18.18 8.76 0.80
N TRP A 150 18.01 7.76 -0.07
CA TRP A 150 17.65 6.42 0.38
C TRP A 150 18.83 5.44 0.30
N ALA A 151 19.43 5.31 -0.89
CA ALA A 151 20.52 4.35 -1.10
C ALA A 151 21.83 4.78 -0.42
N THR A 152 22.07 6.08 -0.25
CA THR A 152 23.20 6.57 0.55
C THR A 152 23.17 6.02 1.97
N LYS A 153 22.02 6.12 2.64
CA LYS A 153 21.80 5.52 3.96
C LYS A 153 22.00 4.00 3.92
N ALA A 154 21.38 3.33 2.93
CA ALA A 154 21.45 1.90 2.79
C ALA A 154 22.89 1.39 2.59
N LYS A 155 23.66 2.05 1.74
CA LYS A 155 25.05 1.72 1.45
C LYS A 155 25.93 1.92 2.68
N THR A 156 25.68 2.98 3.43
CA THR A 156 26.34 3.25 4.71
C THR A 156 26.00 2.18 5.75
N PHE A 157 24.73 1.80 5.90
CA PHE A 157 24.32 0.73 6.81
C PHE A 157 24.93 -0.62 6.43
N PHE A 158 25.01 -0.93 5.13
CA PHE A 158 25.68 -2.13 4.65
C PHE A 158 27.19 -2.11 4.98
N ALA A 159 27.89 -1.00 4.70
CA ALA A 159 29.32 -0.89 4.90
C ALA A 159 29.72 -0.95 6.39
N LEU A 160 28.94 -0.30 7.25
CA LEU A 160 29.18 -0.24 8.69
C LEU A 160 28.59 -1.44 9.45
N GLY A 161 27.62 -2.13 8.85
CA GLY A 161 26.88 -3.23 9.48
C GLY A 161 25.94 -2.78 10.61
N THR A 162 25.49 -1.52 10.61
CA THR A 162 24.59 -0.98 11.64
C THR A 162 23.89 0.28 11.13
N ILE A 163 22.89 0.76 11.90
CA ILE A 163 22.23 2.05 11.68
C ILE A 163 23.09 3.14 12.30
N VAL A 164 23.32 4.20 11.53
CA VAL A 164 24.00 5.41 12.00
C VAL A 164 23.14 6.65 11.77
N PRO A 165 23.28 7.73 12.56
CA PRO A 165 22.61 8.99 12.32
C PRO A 165 23.21 9.70 11.11
N PHE A 166 22.38 10.51 10.45
CA PHE A 166 22.77 11.38 9.35
C PHE A 166 22.46 12.83 9.68
N VAL A 167 23.22 13.72 9.07
CA VAL A 167 23.05 15.18 9.15
C VAL A 167 22.84 15.73 7.75
N ASP A 168 22.23 16.92 7.66
CA ASP A 168 22.12 17.70 6.43
C ASP A 168 23.45 18.40 6.08
N ALA A 169 23.44 19.19 5.00
CA ALA A 169 24.63 19.89 4.52
C ALA A 169 25.19 20.89 5.55
N GLU A 170 24.32 21.56 6.28
CA GLU A 170 24.71 22.52 7.31
C GLU A 170 25.34 21.81 8.50
N GLY A 171 24.69 20.77 9.00
CA GLY A 171 25.24 19.94 10.08
C GLY A 171 26.55 19.25 9.69
N TRP A 172 26.71 18.86 8.43
CA TRP A 172 27.95 18.26 7.93
C TRP A 172 29.09 19.30 7.87
N ALA A 173 28.80 20.50 7.38
CA ALA A 173 29.78 21.59 7.30
C ALA A 173 30.22 22.10 8.68
N ALA A 174 29.32 22.05 9.68
CA ALA A 174 29.59 22.51 11.05
C ALA A 174 30.23 21.41 11.95
N ALA A 175 30.31 20.17 11.49
CA ALA A 175 30.73 19.04 12.31
C ALA A 175 32.22 19.07 12.64
N ALA A 176 32.56 19.00 13.94
CA ALA A 176 33.94 18.90 14.43
C ALA A 176 34.47 17.46 14.38
N THR A 177 33.60 16.46 14.21
CA THR A 177 33.94 15.03 14.11
C THR A 177 33.30 14.43 12.85
N PRO A 178 33.83 13.32 12.31
CA PRO A 178 33.25 12.68 11.16
C PRO A 178 31.76 12.31 11.39
N VAL A 179 30.91 12.81 10.52
CA VAL A 179 29.45 12.55 10.49
C VAL A 179 29.04 12.08 9.10
N TRP A 180 27.88 11.44 9.00
CA TRP A 180 27.35 10.94 7.74
C TRP A 180 26.36 11.96 7.16
N PHE A 181 26.61 12.38 5.93
CA PHE A 181 25.74 13.30 5.19
C PHE A 181 24.60 12.56 4.49
N ASP A 182 23.41 13.16 4.50
CA ASP A 182 22.26 12.77 3.68
C ASP A 182 21.43 14.01 3.31
N ALA A 183 20.91 14.03 2.07
CA ALA A 183 20.09 15.15 1.60
C ALA A 183 18.75 15.27 2.34
N ALA A 184 18.28 14.18 2.98
CA ALA A 184 17.03 14.15 3.73
C ALA A 184 17.19 13.29 5.01
N PRO A 185 17.99 13.77 6.01
CA PRO A 185 18.37 12.98 7.19
C PRO A 185 17.16 12.55 8.02
N GLY A 186 16.10 13.36 8.06
CA GLY A 186 14.86 13.09 8.80
C GLY A 186 13.94 12.03 8.18
N GLN A 187 14.26 11.49 7.00
CA GLN A 187 13.46 10.41 6.40
C GLN A 187 13.69 9.08 7.13
N PRO A 188 12.62 8.29 7.37
CA PRO A 188 12.71 7.01 8.08
C PRO A 188 13.63 5.99 7.38
N ALA A 189 14.28 5.13 8.16
CA ALA A 189 15.25 4.16 7.67
C ALA A 189 14.64 2.86 7.06
N THR A 190 13.32 2.70 6.98
CA THR A 190 12.70 1.44 6.51
C THR A 190 13.17 1.06 5.11
N ILE A 191 13.12 1.99 4.16
CA ILE A 191 13.57 1.74 2.78
C ILE A 191 15.08 1.45 2.73
N PRO A 192 15.96 2.26 3.35
CA PRO A 192 17.38 1.94 3.45
C PRO A 192 17.68 0.55 4.04
N LEU A 193 16.94 0.13 5.05
CA LEU A 193 17.14 -1.18 5.66
C LEU A 193 16.79 -2.34 4.71
N LEU A 194 15.72 -2.20 3.90
CA LEU A 194 15.38 -3.21 2.89
C LEU A 194 16.47 -3.33 1.82
N GLN A 195 17.04 -2.21 1.37
CA GLN A 195 18.16 -2.22 0.42
C GLN A 195 19.42 -2.79 1.05
N ALA A 196 19.76 -2.38 2.28
CA ALA A 196 20.90 -2.91 3.02
C ALA A 196 20.78 -4.42 3.25
N TRP A 197 19.57 -4.94 3.53
CA TRP A 197 19.32 -6.38 3.66
C TRP A 197 19.66 -7.15 2.38
N ILE A 198 19.26 -6.65 1.21
CA ILE A 198 19.63 -7.28 -0.06
C ILE A 198 21.14 -7.36 -0.20
N ALA A 199 21.86 -6.26 0.06
CA ALA A 199 23.32 -6.21 -0.05
C ALA A 199 24.00 -7.12 0.98
N VAL A 200 23.52 -7.17 2.22
CA VAL A 200 24.01 -8.05 3.29
C VAL A 200 23.85 -9.52 2.89
N ALA A 201 22.70 -9.91 2.40
CA ALA A 201 22.44 -11.29 2.01
C ALA A 201 23.23 -11.73 0.77
N MET A 202 23.49 -10.81 -0.15
CA MET A 202 24.36 -11.06 -1.31
C MET A 202 25.85 -11.05 -0.94
N GLY A 203 26.23 -10.41 0.16
CA GLY A 203 27.62 -10.15 0.54
C GLY A 203 28.30 -9.07 -0.32
N ALA A 204 27.53 -8.33 -1.12
CA ALA A 204 28.03 -7.27 -1.99
C ALA A 204 26.91 -6.25 -2.28
N TRP A 205 27.30 -4.99 -2.48
CA TRP A 205 26.40 -3.97 -2.98
C TRP A 205 26.28 -4.07 -4.51
N ASP A 206 25.03 -4.10 -4.99
CA ASP A 206 24.69 -4.07 -6.42
C ASP A 206 23.53 -3.09 -6.61
N ASP A 207 23.79 -1.99 -7.33
CA ASP A 207 22.83 -0.89 -7.50
C ASP A 207 21.52 -1.33 -8.19
N ALA A 208 21.53 -2.38 -9.02
CA ALA A 208 20.32 -2.89 -9.64
C ALA A 208 19.55 -3.81 -8.68
N ARG A 209 20.23 -4.75 -8.01
CA ARG A 209 19.59 -5.77 -7.17
C ARG A 209 18.94 -5.17 -5.92
N VAL A 210 19.51 -4.10 -5.36
CA VAL A 210 18.88 -3.39 -4.23
C VAL A 210 17.58 -2.68 -4.61
N GLY A 211 17.25 -2.57 -5.91
CA GLY A 211 15.98 -2.10 -6.45
C GLY A 211 14.85 -3.15 -6.48
N LEU A 212 15.14 -4.45 -6.37
CA LEU A 212 14.14 -5.53 -6.49
C LEU A 212 12.96 -5.46 -5.49
N PRO A 213 13.11 -4.91 -4.27
CA PRO A 213 11.98 -4.65 -3.38
C PRO A 213 10.82 -3.87 -4.04
N TRP A 214 11.10 -2.93 -4.96
CA TRP A 214 10.06 -2.17 -5.66
C TRP A 214 9.20 -3.04 -6.57
N TRP A 215 9.83 -3.94 -7.29
CA TRP A 215 9.10 -4.94 -8.07
C TRP A 215 8.23 -5.82 -7.16
N LEU A 216 8.73 -6.25 -6.01
CA LEU A 216 7.95 -7.03 -5.05
C LEU A 216 6.76 -6.23 -4.46
N PHE A 217 6.92 -4.94 -4.15
CA PHE A 217 5.79 -4.10 -3.74
C PHE A 217 4.73 -4.00 -4.84
N PHE A 218 5.15 -3.83 -6.10
CA PHE A 218 4.23 -3.81 -7.23
C PHE A 218 3.46 -5.12 -7.38
N VAL A 219 4.17 -6.25 -7.47
CA VAL A 219 3.50 -7.56 -7.59
C VAL A 219 2.62 -7.88 -6.38
N SER A 220 2.91 -7.33 -5.21
CA SER A 220 2.13 -7.53 -3.98
C SER A 220 0.80 -6.76 -4.00
N ILE A 221 0.77 -5.57 -4.59
CA ILE A 221 -0.47 -4.79 -4.73
C ILE A 221 -1.53 -5.57 -5.50
N LEU A 222 -1.15 -6.32 -6.52
CA LEU A 222 -2.08 -7.00 -7.43
C LEU A 222 -2.94 -8.07 -6.74
N PRO A 223 -2.37 -9.05 -6.01
CA PRO A 223 -3.16 -10.01 -5.26
C PRO A 223 -3.83 -9.41 -4.02
N VAL A 224 -3.32 -8.29 -3.46
CA VAL A 224 -4.05 -7.53 -2.42
C VAL A 224 -5.34 -6.96 -3.01
N VAL A 225 -5.28 -6.28 -4.16
CA VAL A 225 -6.47 -5.73 -4.84
C VAL A 225 -7.43 -6.84 -5.24
N TYR A 226 -6.94 -7.89 -5.93
CA TYR A 226 -7.76 -9.04 -6.31
C TYR A 226 -8.44 -9.69 -5.10
N GLY A 227 -7.66 -10.03 -4.09
CA GLY A 227 -8.14 -10.72 -2.90
C GLY A 227 -9.14 -9.88 -2.11
N GLU A 228 -8.91 -8.58 -1.95
CA GLU A 228 -9.84 -7.69 -1.27
C GLU A 228 -11.17 -7.57 -2.02
N LEU A 229 -11.16 -7.45 -3.34
CA LEU A 229 -12.37 -7.42 -4.15
C LEU A 229 -13.15 -8.74 -4.02
N ARG A 230 -12.46 -9.89 -4.04
CA ARG A 230 -13.08 -11.20 -3.78
C ARG A 230 -13.69 -11.29 -2.39
N ARG A 231 -12.96 -10.85 -1.37
CA ARG A 231 -13.42 -10.81 0.03
C ARG A 231 -14.63 -9.88 0.23
N ARG A 232 -14.80 -8.89 -0.66
CA ARG A 232 -15.99 -8.02 -0.70
C ARG A 232 -17.11 -8.60 -1.56
N GLY A 233 -16.99 -9.81 -2.09
CA GLY A 233 -18.02 -10.49 -2.89
C GLY A 233 -18.07 -10.06 -4.35
N CYS A 234 -17.05 -9.38 -4.88
CA CYS A 234 -16.97 -9.12 -6.30
C CYS A 234 -16.74 -10.41 -7.09
N ALA A 235 -17.28 -10.50 -8.29
CA ALA A 235 -17.08 -11.66 -9.19
C ALA A 235 -15.59 -11.86 -9.51
N PRO A 236 -15.12 -13.09 -9.77
CA PRO A 236 -13.70 -13.37 -10.04
C PRO A 236 -13.12 -12.52 -11.15
N LEU A 237 -13.82 -12.41 -12.28
CA LEU A 237 -13.34 -11.63 -13.44
C LEU A 237 -13.29 -10.13 -13.14
N ALA A 238 -14.29 -9.58 -12.45
CA ALA A 238 -14.28 -8.17 -12.03
C ALA A 238 -13.13 -7.89 -11.05
N SER A 239 -12.83 -8.82 -10.14
CA SER A 239 -11.72 -8.70 -9.21
C SER A 239 -10.36 -8.75 -9.93
N LEU A 240 -10.22 -9.61 -10.93
CA LEU A 240 -9.02 -9.68 -11.77
C LEU A 240 -8.87 -8.41 -12.64
N ALA A 241 -9.98 -7.91 -13.20
CA ALA A 241 -9.98 -6.65 -13.93
C ALA A 241 -9.55 -5.47 -13.05
N GLY A 242 -9.96 -5.44 -11.77
CA GLY A 242 -9.47 -4.45 -10.80
C GLY A 242 -7.96 -4.55 -10.56
N ALA A 243 -7.44 -5.76 -10.37
CA ALA A 243 -6.00 -5.98 -10.23
C ALA A 243 -5.24 -5.59 -11.51
N TRP A 244 -5.77 -5.95 -12.67
CA TRP A 244 -5.23 -5.54 -13.98
C TRP A 244 -5.22 -4.02 -14.13
N LEU A 245 -6.31 -3.34 -13.79
CA LEU A 245 -6.39 -1.88 -13.86
C LEU A 245 -5.33 -1.22 -12.97
N ALA A 246 -5.18 -1.68 -11.72
CA ALA A 246 -4.13 -1.19 -10.83
C ALA A 246 -2.73 -1.43 -11.40
N GLY A 247 -2.44 -2.64 -11.90
CA GLY A 247 -1.14 -2.99 -12.48
C GLY A 247 -0.85 -2.30 -13.81
N SER A 248 -1.87 -1.80 -14.51
CA SER A 248 -1.74 -1.12 -15.80
C SER A 248 -1.50 0.38 -15.68
N LEU A 249 -1.62 0.96 -14.47
CA LEU A 249 -1.37 2.39 -14.26
C LEU A 249 0.08 2.73 -14.64
N PRO A 250 0.32 3.65 -15.59
CA PRO A 250 1.66 3.92 -16.11
C PRO A 250 2.60 4.40 -15.01
N LEU A 251 2.18 5.37 -14.19
CA LEU A 251 3.03 5.94 -13.16
C LEU A 251 3.37 4.92 -12.05
N LEU A 252 2.48 3.96 -11.77
CA LEU A 252 2.81 2.86 -10.87
C LEU A 252 3.97 2.02 -11.43
N GLY A 253 3.93 1.69 -12.73
CA GLY A 253 5.03 1.01 -13.41
C GLY A 253 6.30 1.84 -13.49
N THR A 254 6.18 3.16 -13.73
CA THR A 254 7.31 4.09 -13.71
C THR A 254 8.01 4.10 -12.36
N GLN A 255 7.26 4.08 -11.25
CA GLN A 255 7.83 4.02 -9.89
C GLN A 255 8.51 2.69 -9.58
N VAL A 256 8.18 1.61 -10.29
CA VAL A 256 8.93 0.34 -10.23
C VAL A 256 10.24 0.47 -11.01
N ALA A 257 10.18 0.97 -12.23
CA ALA A 257 11.34 1.18 -13.10
C ALA A 257 12.34 2.19 -12.49
N LEU A 258 11.81 3.21 -11.80
CA LEU A 258 12.56 4.19 -11.01
C LEU A 258 12.74 3.71 -9.55
N ALA A 259 13.17 2.48 -9.36
CA ALA A 259 13.35 1.90 -8.03
C ALA A 259 14.18 2.83 -7.12
N GLY A 260 13.79 2.94 -5.85
CA GLY A 260 14.47 3.76 -4.86
C GLY A 260 13.62 4.89 -4.28
N TYR A 261 12.50 5.29 -4.91
CA TYR A 261 11.53 6.21 -4.30
C TYR A 261 10.66 5.52 -3.25
N ALA A 262 10.39 6.18 -2.13
CA ALA A 262 9.57 5.60 -1.05
C ALA A 262 8.06 5.60 -1.34
N ASP A 263 7.61 6.18 -2.45
CA ASP A 263 6.18 6.41 -2.73
C ASP A 263 5.42 5.12 -3.06
N LEU A 264 6.02 4.19 -3.81
CA LEU A 264 5.39 2.90 -4.12
C LEU A 264 5.26 2.00 -2.87
N PRO A 265 6.29 1.82 -2.03
CA PRO A 265 6.14 1.15 -0.73
C PRO A 265 5.08 1.80 0.16
N LEU A 266 5.03 3.13 0.19
CA LEU A 266 4.01 3.89 0.92
C LEU A 266 2.61 3.60 0.39
N ALA A 267 2.42 3.59 -0.95
CA ALA A 267 1.14 3.27 -1.59
C ALA A 267 0.66 1.85 -1.25
N ALA A 268 1.58 0.87 -1.28
CA ALA A 268 1.27 -0.50 -0.91
C ALA A 268 0.85 -0.63 0.56
N ALA A 269 1.60 -0.01 1.47
CA ALA A 269 1.31 0.00 2.90
C ALA A 269 -0.01 0.74 3.21
N PHE A 270 -0.23 1.92 2.60
CA PHE A 270 -1.46 2.70 2.79
C PHE A 270 -2.69 1.94 2.30
N THR A 271 -2.64 1.41 1.08
CA THR A 271 -3.74 0.62 0.51
C THR A 271 -4.07 -0.58 1.40
N LEU A 272 -3.08 -1.38 1.79
CA LEU A 272 -3.29 -2.52 2.69
C LEU A 272 -3.83 -2.08 4.04
N GLY A 273 -3.24 -1.04 4.64
CA GLY A 273 -3.61 -0.53 5.96
C GLY A 273 -5.06 -0.04 6.01
N VAL A 274 -5.50 0.70 4.99
CA VAL A 274 -6.89 1.19 4.90
C VAL A 274 -7.87 0.04 4.68
N LEU A 275 -7.60 -0.85 3.72
CA LEU A 275 -8.49 -1.97 3.41
C LEU A 275 -8.65 -2.92 4.61
N ALA A 276 -7.51 -3.30 5.22
CA ALA A 276 -7.50 -4.15 6.41
C ALA A 276 -8.13 -3.44 7.62
N GLY A 277 -7.86 -2.15 7.83
CA GLY A 277 -8.40 -1.38 8.95
C GLY A 277 -9.92 -1.23 8.89
N VAL A 278 -10.48 -0.90 7.73
CA VAL A 278 -11.94 -0.84 7.53
C VAL A 278 -12.58 -2.20 7.81
N ARG A 279 -11.96 -3.30 7.36
CA ARG A 279 -12.46 -4.65 7.65
C ARG A 279 -12.31 -5.02 9.12
N ALA A 280 -11.16 -4.70 9.73
CA ALA A 280 -10.88 -4.98 11.14
C ALA A 280 -11.92 -4.35 12.08
N ILE A 281 -12.34 -3.11 11.79
CA ILE A 281 -13.39 -2.42 12.55
C ILE A 281 -14.71 -3.19 12.44
N GLY A 282 -15.08 -3.65 11.23
CA GLY A 282 -16.35 -4.37 11.02
C GLY A 282 -16.35 -5.81 11.50
N THR A 283 -15.24 -6.55 11.31
CA THR A 283 -15.20 -8.01 11.53
C THR A 283 -14.44 -8.41 12.79
N ARG A 284 -13.58 -7.54 13.31
CA ARG A 284 -12.63 -7.83 14.43
C ARG A 284 -11.76 -9.07 14.18
N ALA A 285 -11.59 -9.46 12.92
CA ALA A 285 -10.77 -10.60 12.55
C ALA A 285 -9.29 -10.31 12.84
N ALA A 286 -8.61 -11.20 13.56
CA ALA A 286 -7.23 -10.99 13.98
C ALA A 286 -6.27 -10.80 12.80
N VAL A 287 -6.51 -11.44 11.65
CA VAL A 287 -5.71 -11.27 10.43
C VAL A 287 -5.83 -9.85 9.86
N ASP A 288 -7.04 -9.28 9.86
CA ASP A 288 -7.27 -7.91 9.38
C ASP A 288 -6.69 -6.89 10.38
N VAL A 289 -6.83 -7.12 11.70
CA VAL A 289 -6.22 -6.29 12.75
C VAL A 289 -4.70 -6.27 12.62
N ALA A 290 -4.07 -7.45 12.51
CA ALA A 290 -2.62 -7.55 12.39
C ALA A 290 -2.09 -6.84 11.13
N ALA A 291 -2.73 -7.06 9.98
CA ALA A 291 -2.37 -6.39 8.74
C ALA A 291 -2.55 -4.87 8.83
N ALA A 292 -3.66 -4.40 9.41
CA ALA A 292 -3.92 -2.97 9.59
C ALA A 292 -2.87 -2.30 10.48
N VAL A 293 -2.59 -2.87 11.66
CA VAL A 293 -1.62 -2.32 12.61
C VAL A 293 -0.24 -2.22 11.96
N VAL A 294 0.24 -3.31 11.35
CA VAL A 294 1.57 -3.34 10.74
C VAL A 294 1.65 -2.41 9.53
N ALA A 295 0.65 -2.42 8.65
CA ALA A 295 0.66 -1.60 7.45
C ALA A 295 0.51 -0.11 7.76
N LEU A 296 -0.34 0.29 8.73
CA LEU A 296 -0.47 1.70 9.14
C LEU A 296 0.78 2.20 9.86
N ALA A 297 1.45 1.37 10.66
CA ALA A 297 2.76 1.69 11.20
C ALA A 297 3.81 1.83 10.08
N ALA A 298 3.78 0.96 9.06
CA ALA A 298 4.65 1.06 7.91
C ALA A 298 4.45 2.38 7.14
N VAL A 299 3.22 2.90 7.03
CA VAL A 299 2.93 4.19 6.39
C VAL A 299 3.78 5.31 6.99
N THR A 300 3.83 5.43 8.32
CA THR A 300 4.59 6.50 9.01
C THR A 300 6.09 6.27 9.01
N LEU A 301 6.52 5.01 9.05
CA LEU A 301 7.93 4.63 9.14
C LEU A 301 8.59 4.36 7.78
N THR A 302 7.86 4.51 6.68
CA THR A 302 8.40 4.43 5.32
C THR A 302 8.78 5.81 4.78
N LYS A 303 7.97 6.83 5.03
CA LYS A 303 8.19 8.20 4.55
C LYS A 303 7.60 9.19 5.54
N SER A 304 8.27 10.34 5.75
CA SER A 304 7.79 11.38 6.67
C SER A 304 6.38 11.90 6.34
N SER A 305 6.02 11.93 5.04
CA SER A 305 4.66 12.29 4.61
C SER A 305 3.58 11.26 4.97
N GLY A 306 3.96 10.09 5.46
CA GLY A 306 3.03 9.04 5.88
C GLY A 306 2.04 9.49 6.95
N TRP A 307 2.43 10.44 7.83
CA TRP A 307 1.53 11.00 8.83
C TRP A 307 0.31 11.68 8.21
N ALA A 308 0.48 12.42 7.12
CA ALA A 308 -0.63 13.03 6.40
C ALA A 308 -1.60 11.96 5.85
N TRP A 309 -1.07 10.85 5.37
CA TRP A 309 -1.89 9.75 4.87
C TRP A 309 -2.67 9.02 5.97
N LEU A 310 -2.16 8.98 7.21
CA LEU A 310 -2.98 8.50 8.34
C LEU A 310 -4.18 9.43 8.59
N VAL A 311 -3.97 10.75 8.52
CA VAL A 311 -5.07 11.72 8.64
C VAL A 311 -6.10 11.53 7.52
N VAL A 312 -5.63 11.31 6.28
CA VAL A 312 -6.50 11.00 5.12
C VAL A 312 -7.36 9.75 5.35
N ALA A 313 -6.87 8.75 6.08
CA ALA A 313 -7.62 7.53 6.37
C ALA A 313 -8.70 7.70 7.46
N LEU A 314 -8.57 8.69 8.35
CA LEU A 314 -9.46 8.86 9.53
C LEU A 314 -10.95 8.93 9.19
N PRO A 315 -11.42 9.69 8.17
CA PRO A 315 -12.86 9.74 7.85
C PRO A 315 -13.44 8.38 7.50
N GLY A 316 -12.70 7.54 6.78
CA GLY A 316 -13.13 6.18 6.46
C GLY A 316 -13.18 5.27 7.67
N PHE A 317 -12.20 5.36 8.57
CA PHE A 317 -12.22 4.59 9.83
C PHE A 317 -13.35 5.05 10.74
N ALA A 318 -13.58 6.37 10.85
CA ALA A 318 -14.72 6.91 11.58
C ALA A 318 -16.05 6.42 11.00
N ALA A 319 -16.18 6.39 9.68
CA ALA A 319 -17.37 5.85 9.02
C ALA A 319 -17.57 4.36 9.32
N ALA A 320 -16.51 3.56 9.23
CA ALA A 320 -16.58 2.13 9.54
C ALA A 320 -16.99 1.88 10.99
N ALA A 321 -16.52 2.72 11.93
CA ALA A 321 -16.80 2.58 13.36
C ALA A 321 -18.19 3.09 13.75
N LEU A 322 -18.62 4.24 13.20
CA LEU A 322 -19.86 4.92 13.60
C LEU A 322 -21.08 4.49 12.79
N GLY A 323 -20.89 3.88 11.62
CA GLY A 323 -21.94 3.35 10.77
C GLY A 323 -22.73 4.40 9.98
N PRO A 324 -23.85 3.98 9.31
CA PRO A 324 -24.55 4.77 8.30
C PRO A 324 -25.08 6.14 8.76
N ALA A 325 -25.49 6.25 10.01
CA ALA A 325 -26.00 7.51 10.57
C ALA A 325 -24.96 8.65 10.59
N ALA A 326 -23.66 8.31 10.57
CA ALA A 326 -22.56 9.28 10.60
C ALA A 326 -22.04 9.69 9.22
N TYR A 327 -22.28 8.91 8.15
CA TYR A 327 -21.65 9.13 6.85
C TYR A 327 -21.82 10.53 6.28
N ARG A 328 -23.05 11.04 6.26
CA ARG A 328 -23.35 12.39 5.77
C ARG A 328 -22.72 13.47 6.66
N ARG A 329 -22.68 13.26 7.98
CA ARG A 329 -22.06 14.21 8.93
C ARG A 329 -20.55 14.27 8.72
N ILE A 330 -19.90 13.13 8.53
CA ILE A 330 -18.46 13.06 8.24
C ILE A 330 -18.16 13.75 6.91
N ALA A 331 -18.92 13.46 5.84
CA ALA A 331 -18.74 14.09 4.54
C ALA A 331 -18.92 15.61 4.61
N LEU A 332 -19.94 16.07 5.34
CA LEU A 332 -20.18 17.50 5.56
C LEU A 332 -19.03 18.15 6.36
N ALA A 333 -18.57 17.51 7.42
CA ALA A 333 -17.45 18.00 8.22
C ALA A 333 -16.16 18.12 7.38
N MET A 334 -15.89 17.14 6.50
CA MET A 334 -14.78 17.21 5.55
C MET A 334 -14.91 18.38 4.58
N ALA A 335 -16.11 18.60 4.01
CA ALA A 335 -16.35 19.70 3.10
C ALA A 335 -16.19 21.06 3.80
N VAL A 336 -16.74 21.21 5.01
CA VAL A 336 -16.60 22.44 5.83
C VAL A 336 -15.14 22.68 6.18
N ALA A 337 -14.39 21.64 6.59
CA ALA A 337 -12.96 21.75 6.89
C ALA A 337 -12.14 22.19 5.68
N ALA A 338 -12.41 21.62 4.49
CA ALA A 338 -11.73 21.98 3.25
C ALA A 338 -12.03 23.43 2.83
N ILE A 339 -13.29 23.84 2.85
CA ILE A 339 -13.69 25.23 2.54
C ILE A 339 -13.11 26.20 3.57
N GLY A 340 -13.15 25.86 4.86
CA GLY A 340 -12.58 26.66 5.93
C GLY A 340 -11.07 26.85 5.76
N ALA A 341 -10.34 25.78 5.41
CA ALA A 341 -8.90 25.86 5.16
C ALA A 341 -8.57 26.78 3.99
N ILE A 342 -9.31 26.69 2.88
CA ILE A 342 -9.16 27.58 1.72
C ILE A 342 -9.50 29.03 2.11
N GLY A 343 -10.57 29.26 2.87
CA GLY A 343 -10.97 30.59 3.34
C GLY A 343 -9.95 31.24 4.26
N ILE A 344 -9.38 30.47 5.20
CA ILE A 344 -8.31 30.94 6.09
C ILE A 344 -7.07 31.32 5.29
N ALA A 345 -6.66 30.45 4.35
CA ALA A 345 -5.50 30.71 3.53
C ALA A 345 -5.69 31.92 2.60
N ALA A 346 -6.87 32.10 2.02
CA ALA A 346 -7.21 33.30 1.24
C ALA A 346 -7.17 34.58 2.09
N ARG A 347 -7.56 34.49 3.37
CA ARG A 347 -7.53 35.65 4.30
C ARG A 347 -6.12 35.98 4.81
N PHE A 348 -5.25 34.98 4.89
CA PHE A 348 -3.90 35.13 5.42
C PHE A 348 -2.85 34.60 4.41
N PRO A 349 -2.72 35.20 3.22
CA PRO A 349 -1.92 34.67 2.12
C PRO A 349 -0.40 34.63 2.41
N LYS A 350 0.06 35.29 3.47
CA LYS A 350 1.47 35.29 3.92
C LYS A 350 1.69 34.46 5.19
N ALA A 351 0.69 33.66 5.60
CA ALA A 351 0.86 32.81 6.77
C ALA A 351 1.94 31.76 6.49
N ALA A 352 2.87 31.63 7.43
CA ALA A 352 3.90 30.61 7.39
C ALA A 352 4.01 29.96 8.78
N LEU A 353 4.27 28.67 8.81
CA LEU A 353 4.60 27.91 10.02
C LEU A 353 6.01 27.33 9.83
N GLY A 354 6.99 28.05 10.36
CA GLY A 354 8.39 27.73 10.12
C GLY A 354 8.73 27.82 8.62
N PRO A 355 9.36 26.79 8.02
CA PRO A 355 9.71 26.79 6.61
C PRO A 355 8.52 26.52 5.66
N VAL A 356 7.31 26.30 6.20
CA VAL A 356 6.12 25.97 5.41
C VAL A 356 5.32 27.22 5.12
N SER A 357 5.26 27.63 3.84
CA SER A 357 4.42 28.71 3.36
C SER A 357 3.02 28.21 3.01
N PHE A 358 1.99 28.88 3.51
CA PHE A 358 0.59 28.64 3.15
C PHE A 358 0.10 29.70 2.13
N ALA A 359 1.01 30.25 1.31
CA ALA A 359 0.62 31.14 0.23
C ALA A 359 -0.32 30.40 -0.75
N TYR A 360 -1.45 31.03 -1.08
CA TYR A 360 -2.37 30.51 -2.08
C TYR A 360 -1.82 30.85 -3.47
N GLU A 361 -1.14 29.88 -4.06
CA GLU A 361 -0.54 29.95 -5.39
C GLU A 361 -0.94 28.70 -6.18
N PRO A 362 -2.21 28.58 -6.60
CA PRO A 362 -2.75 27.33 -7.09
C PRO A 362 -2.13 26.90 -8.43
N VAL A 363 -1.81 25.61 -8.52
CA VAL A 363 -1.27 24.94 -9.73
C VAL A 363 -2.33 23.99 -10.33
N TRP A 364 -3.57 24.49 -10.49
CA TRP A 364 -4.69 23.67 -11.00
C TRP A 364 -4.46 23.19 -12.43
N GLU A 365 -3.80 23.99 -13.27
CA GLU A 365 -3.44 23.61 -14.62
C GLU A 365 -2.48 22.41 -14.61
N THR A 366 -1.44 22.44 -13.80
CA THR A 366 -0.51 21.31 -13.63
C THR A 366 -1.25 20.07 -13.17
N LEU A 367 -2.14 20.19 -12.17
CA LEU A 367 -2.93 19.06 -11.69
C LEU A 367 -3.82 18.48 -12.81
N ALA A 368 -4.48 19.33 -13.59
CA ALA A 368 -5.36 18.89 -14.68
C ALA A 368 -4.56 18.24 -15.82
N VAL A 369 -3.45 18.86 -16.22
CA VAL A 369 -2.57 18.32 -17.27
C VAL A 369 -2.02 16.96 -16.84
N ASP A 370 -1.45 16.86 -15.65
CA ASP A 370 -0.82 15.62 -15.15
C ASP A 370 -1.82 14.51 -14.93
N SER A 371 -3.02 14.84 -14.45
CA SER A 371 -4.02 13.83 -14.07
C SER A 371 -4.89 13.37 -15.23
N VAL A 372 -5.12 14.22 -16.25
CA VAL A 372 -6.10 13.96 -17.31
C VAL A 372 -5.46 13.90 -18.69
N LEU A 373 -4.58 14.88 -19.03
CA LEU A 373 -4.07 15.03 -20.39
C LEU A 373 -2.82 14.19 -20.66
N LEU A 374 -1.93 14.07 -19.67
CA LEU A 374 -0.76 13.19 -19.79
C LEU A 374 -1.17 11.75 -19.51
N ALA A 375 -0.48 10.80 -20.14
CA ALA A 375 -0.76 9.37 -20.01
C ALA A 375 -0.34 8.77 -18.65
N ASN A 376 -0.11 9.60 -17.61
CA ASN A 376 0.37 9.16 -16.28
C ASN A 376 -0.58 8.20 -15.59
N TRP A 377 -1.89 8.42 -15.74
CA TRP A 377 -2.93 7.72 -14.99
C TRP A 377 -3.89 6.95 -15.88
N HIS A 378 -3.73 7.01 -17.22
CA HIS A 378 -4.66 6.42 -18.19
C HIS A 378 -6.11 6.82 -17.89
N LEU A 379 -6.98 5.79 -17.75
CA LEU A 379 -8.40 5.98 -17.49
C LEU A 379 -8.75 6.11 -15.99
N LEU A 380 -7.79 6.24 -15.08
CA LEU A 380 -8.07 6.29 -13.63
C LEU A 380 -9.02 7.45 -13.29
N VAL A 381 -8.71 8.67 -13.75
CA VAL A 381 -9.53 9.85 -13.47
C VAL A 381 -10.90 9.74 -14.14
N VAL A 382 -10.93 9.29 -15.40
CA VAL A 382 -12.19 9.02 -16.12
C VAL A 382 -13.01 7.96 -15.39
N GLY A 383 -12.37 6.90 -14.89
CA GLY A 383 -13.00 5.87 -14.09
C GLY A 383 -13.56 6.39 -12.76
N ILE A 384 -12.84 7.27 -12.07
CA ILE A 384 -13.31 7.94 -10.86
C ILE A 384 -14.56 8.78 -11.15
N VAL A 385 -14.50 9.64 -12.19
CA VAL A 385 -15.63 10.49 -12.61
C VAL A 385 -16.83 9.63 -13.03
N GLY A 386 -16.60 8.59 -13.84
CA GLY A 386 -17.61 7.63 -14.24
C GLY A 386 -18.25 6.92 -13.04
N THR A 387 -17.45 6.50 -12.07
CA THR A 387 -17.96 5.88 -10.83
C THR A 387 -18.84 6.85 -10.06
N ILE A 388 -18.46 8.11 -9.92
CA ILE A 388 -19.26 9.14 -9.28
C ILE A 388 -20.58 9.32 -10.05
N ALA A 389 -20.53 9.44 -11.37
CA ALA A 389 -21.70 9.68 -12.21
C ALA A 389 -22.69 8.51 -12.18
N PHE A 390 -22.23 7.27 -12.31
CA PHE A 390 -23.11 6.11 -12.45
C PHE A 390 -23.45 5.43 -11.12
N ALA A 391 -22.55 5.51 -10.12
CA ALA A 391 -22.77 4.88 -8.82
C ALA A 391 -23.05 5.88 -7.68
N TRP A 392 -23.40 7.15 -7.97
CA TRP A 392 -23.56 8.21 -6.97
C TRP A 392 -24.48 7.84 -5.80
N ARG A 393 -25.57 7.11 -6.06
CA ARG A 393 -26.52 6.63 -5.04
C ARG A 393 -25.90 5.61 -4.08
N ARG A 394 -24.85 4.93 -4.52
CA ARG A 394 -24.15 3.89 -3.74
C ARG A 394 -22.94 4.40 -2.97
N LEU A 395 -22.44 5.59 -3.27
CA LEU A 395 -21.22 6.12 -2.66
C LEU A 395 -21.27 6.15 -1.13
N LEU A 396 -22.46 6.35 -0.58
CA LEU A 396 -22.70 6.33 0.86
C LEU A 396 -23.44 5.05 1.33
N ALA A 397 -23.48 3.99 0.54
CA ALA A 397 -23.93 2.68 0.98
C ALA A 397 -22.95 2.07 2.00
N ARG A 398 -23.46 1.26 2.93
CA ARG A 398 -22.69 0.73 4.08
C ARG A 398 -21.39 0.04 3.69
N ASP A 399 -21.37 -0.68 2.58
CA ASP A 399 -20.22 -1.43 2.06
C ASP A 399 -19.21 -0.57 1.29
N VAL A 400 -19.61 0.64 0.85
CA VAL A 400 -18.81 1.55 0.00
C VAL A 400 -18.36 2.79 0.76
N ALA A 401 -19.21 3.36 1.63
CA ALA A 401 -19.00 4.64 2.28
C ALA A 401 -17.64 4.81 2.98
N PRO A 402 -17.12 3.83 3.74
CA PRO A 402 -15.80 4.00 4.34
C PRO A 402 -14.70 4.26 3.30
N LEU A 403 -14.70 3.53 2.18
CA LEU A 403 -13.74 3.75 1.09
C LEU A 403 -13.98 5.07 0.37
N THR A 404 -15.24 5.43 0.12
CA THR A 404 -15.61 6.72 -0.48
C THR A 404 -15.04 7.88 0.32
N LEU A 405 -15.16 7.84 1.65
CA LEU A 405 -14.68 8.92 2.52
C LEU A 405 -13.15 8.99 2.58
N VAL A 406 -12.44 7.85 2.50
CA VAL A 406 -10.97 7.89 2.36
C VAL A 406 -10.57 8.46 0.99
N VAL A 407 -11.18 8.00 -0.10
CA VAL A 407 -10.86 8.50 -1.45
C VAL A 407 -11.17 10.00 -1.56
N ALA A 408 -12.31 10.45 -1.04
CA ALA A 408 -12.67 11.86 -1.00
C ALA A 408 -11.68 12.68 -0.14
N SER A 409 -11.28 12.17 1.03
CA SER A 409 -10.26 12.81 1.88
C SER A 409 -8.92 12.91 1.16
N GLY A 410 -8.51 11.87 0.45
CA GLY A 410 -7.30 11.87 -0.38
C GLY A 410 -7.38 12.87 -1.53
N ALA A 411 -8.52 12.96 -2.20
CA ALA A 411 -8.76 13.96 -3.25
C ALA A 411 -8.69 15.40 -2.70
N ILE A 412 -9.28 15.65 -1.53
CA ILE A 412 -9.17 16.93 -0.82
C ILE A 412 -7.69 17.22 -0.48
N TRP A 413 -6.95 16.25 0.03
CA TRP A 413 -5.53 16.40 0.33
C TRP A 413 -4.72 16.77 -0.92
N ILE A 414 -4.95 16.09 -2.05
CA ILE A 414 -4.29 16.40 -3.33
C ILE A 414 -4.68 17.81 -3.81
N ALA A 415 -5.94 18.19 -3.71
CA ALA A 415 -6.40 19.53 -4.03
C ALA A 415 -5.75 20.60 -3.14
N MET A 416 -5.58 20.34 -1.85
CA MET A 416 -4.87 21.22 -0.93
C MET A 416 -3.39 21.37 -1.30
N LEU A 417 -2.71 20.29 -1.70
CA LEU A 417 -1.34 20.36 -2.22
C LEU A 417 -1.24 21.19 -3.50
N ALA A 418 -2.24 21.11 -4.38
CA ALA A 418 -2.30 21.93 -5.58
C ALA A 418 -2.66 23.40 -5.32
N ALA A 419 -3.44 23.68 -4.27
CA ALA A 419 -3.80 25.04 -3.87
C ALA A 419 -2.65 25.77 -3.14
N PHE A 420 -1.82 25.01 -2.43
CA PHE A 420 -0.74 25.52 -1.57
C PHE A 420 0.60 24.80 -1.87
N PRO A 421 1.19 25.03 -3.06
CA PRO A 421 2.42 24.33 -3.47
C PRO A 421 3.61 24.65 -2.57
N GLY A 422 3.62 25.80 -1.89
CA GLY A 422 4.63 26.17 -0.89
C GLY A 422 4.65 25.29 0.37
N VAL A 423 3.60 24.50 0.64
CA VAL A 423 3.60 23.45 1.67
C VAL A 423 4.58 22.34 1.31
N ARG A 424 4.83 22.16 0.01
CA ARG A 424 5.90 21.32 -0.53
C ARG A 424 6.47 21.97 -1.78
N TYR A 425 7.73 22.28 -1.75
CA TYR A 425 8.55 22.88 -2.81
C TYR A 425 8.35 22.28 -4.22
N TRP A 426 7.62 21.19 -4.35
CA TRP A 426 7.55 20.29 -5.50
C TRP A 426 6.15 20.27 -6.13
N GLY A 427 5.27 21.19 -5.72
CA GLY A 427 3.93 21.28 -6.30
C GLY A 427 3.94 21.91 -7.68
N ALA A 428 4.89 22.81 -7.94
CA ALA A 428 4.93 23.59 -9.20
C ALA A 428 5.33 22.74 -10.41
N ASP A 429 6.12 21.68 -10.23
CA ASP A 429 6.58 20.79 -11.31
C ASP A 429 5.72 19.52 -11.49
N GLY A 430 4.59 19.40 -10.74
CA GLY A 430 3.68 18.25 -10.80
C GLY A 430 4.21 16.98 -10.11
N LEU A 431 5.49 16.86 -9.79
CA LEU A 431 6.07 15.65 -9.22
C LEU A 431 5.45 15.29 -7.87
N GLY A 432 5.26 16.29 -7.00
CA GLY A 432 4.63 16.09 -5.69
C GLY A 432 3.17 15.66 -5.79
N LEU A 433 2.42 16.21 -6.74
CA LEU A 433 1.01 15.87 -6.99
C LEU A 433 0.88 14.44 -7.52
N ASN A 434 1.69 14.07 -8.52
CA ASN A 434 1.69 12.71 -9.06
C ASN A 434 2.06 11.66 -8.01
N ARG A 435 3.00 11.95 -7.11
CA ARG A 435 3.35 11.06 -5.98
C ARG A 435 2.19 10.93 -4.99
N ALA A 436 1.42 12.00 -4.76
CA ALA A 436 0.23 11.92 -3.90
C ALA A 436 -0.89 11.09 -4.56
N VAL A 437 -1.16 11.28 -5.85
CA VAL A 437 -2.11 10.43 -6.59
C VAL A 437 -1.67 8.97 -6.56
N LEU A 438 -0.37 8.68 -6.67
CA LEU A 438 0.16 7.32 -6.61
C LEU A 438 -0.22 6.58 -5.33
N VAL A 439 -0.14 7.25 -4.18
CA VAL A 439 -0.48 6.63 -2.88
C VAL A 439 -1.97 6.26 -2.81
N LEU A 440 -2.84 7.07 -3.43
CA LEU A 440 -4.28 6.84 -3.43
C LEU A 440 -4.75 5.87 -4.52
N ALA A 441 -4.03 5.77 -5.64
CA ALA A 441 -4.49 5.12 -6.87
C ALA A 441 -4.91 3.65 -6.70
N PRO A 442 -4.15 2.74 -6.03
CA PRO A 442 -4.59 1.36 -5.86
C PRO A 442 -5.88 1.25 -5.03
N LEU A 443 -6.02 2.10 -4.00
CA LEU A 443 -7.24 2.16 -3.19
C LEU A 443 -8.43 2.68 -4.00
N ALA A 444 -8.23 3.69 -4.84
CA ALA A 444 -9.26 4.24 -5.73
C ALA A 444 -9.76 3.17 -6.71
N VAL A 445 -8.88 2.32 -7.24
CA VAL A 445 -9.28 1.20 -8.09
C VAL A 445 -10.18 0.22 -7.32
N VAL A 446 -9.84 -0.15 -6.10
CA VAL A 446 -10.70 -1.01 -5.26
C VAL A 446 -12.04 -0.35 -5.02
N TRP A 447 -12.04 0.94 -4.67
CA TRP A 447 -13.26 1.72 -4.45
C TRP A 447 -14.17 1.76 -5.71
N MET A 448 -13.62 2.02 -6.90
CA MET A 448 -14.38 2.03 -8.15
C MET A 448 -15.09 0.70 -8.40
N VAL A 449 -14.36 -0.42 -8.31
CA VAL A 449 -14.94 -1.75 -8.55
C VAL A 449 -16.03 -2.09 -7.53
N VAL A 450 -15.81 -1.76 -6.24
CA VAL A 450 -16.81 -2.00 -5.18
C VAL A 450 -18.05 -1.13 -5.36
N ALA A 451 -17.87 0.15 -5.74
CA ALA A 451 -18.98 1.07 -5.96
C ALA A 451 -19.83 0.68 -7.18
N MET A 452 -19.19 0.18 -8.23
CA MET A 452 -19.86 -0.19 -9.50
C MET A 452 -20.47 -1.60 -9.49
N ARG A 453 -20.19 -2.44 -8.48
CA ARG A 453 -20.80 -3.76 -8.42
C ARG A 453 -22.31 -3.65 -8.12
N ASP A 454 -23.10 -4.60 -8.60
CA ASP A 454 -24.51 -4.71 -8.22
C ASP A 454 -24.64 -4.88 -6.71
N ALA A 455 -25.69 -4.28 -6.12
CA ALA A 455 -25.95 -4.46 -4.70
C ALA A 455 -26.11 -5.97 -4.41
N PRO A 456 -25.46 -6.50 -3.34
CA PRO A 456 -25.78 -7.85 -2.93
C PRO A 456 -27.30 -7.95 -2.73
N ALA A 457 -27.92 -8.98 -3.30
CA ALA A 457 -29.33 -9.24 -3.03
C ALA A 457 -29.52 -9.22 -1.51
N THR A 458 -30.35 -8.32 -1.02
CA THR A 458 -30.71 -8.29 0.40
C THR A 458 -31.22 -9.68 0.74
N ALA A 459 -30.62 -10.31 1.77
CA ALA A 459 -31.20 -11.54 2.31
C ALA A 459 -32.67 -11.25 2.57
N PRO A 460 -33.61 -12.13 2.17
CA PRO A 460 -35.01 -11.90 2.46
C PRO A 460 -35.14 -11.61 3.96
N GLU A 461 -35.86 -10.53 4.30
CA GLU A 461 -36.20 -10.28 5.70
C GLU A 461 -36.79 -11.58 6.27
N PRO A 462 -36.38 -12.00 7.47
CA PRO A 462 -37.02 -13.12 8.10
C PRO A 462 -38.53 -12.81 8.13
N VAL A 463 -39.29 -13.64 7.44
CA VAL A 463 -40.75 -13.61 7.48
C VAL A 463 -41.09 -13.61 8.96
N ALA A 464 -41.72 -12.55 9.44
CA ALA A 464 -42.24 -12.50 10.80
C ALA A 464 -43.15 -13.74 10.94
N ASP A 465 -42.74 -14.68 11.79
CA ASP A 465 -43.60 -15.81 12.12
C ASP A 465 -44.96 -15.26 12.55
N ASP A 466 -45.98 -15.65 11.82
CA ASP A 466 -47.37 -15.34 12.14
C ASP A 466 -47.58 -15.72 13.62
N ALA A 467 -47.77 -14.69 14.44
CA ALA A 467 -48.19 -14.88 15.83
C ALA A 467 -49.50 -15.68 15.82
N PRO A 468 -49.62 -16.77 16.58
CA PRO A 468 -50.88 -17.52 16.64
C PRO A 468 -52.00 -16.59 17.12
N SER A 469 -53.08 -16.54 16.33
CA SER A 469 -54.32 -15.86 16.66
C SER A 469 -54.82 -16.34 18.03
N PRO A 470 -55.18 -15.46 18.99
CA PRO A 470 -55.75 -15.89 20.22
C PRO A 470 -57.18 -16.44 19.97
N ALA A 471 -57.43 -17.66 20.46
CA ALA A 471 -58.74 -18.31 20.49
C ALA A 471 -59.63 -17.74 21.60
#